data_ce0e4c1943ab54e4fd4418ce1592ff2a
#
_entry.id   ce0e4c1943ab54e4fd4418ce1592ff2a
#
_cell.length_a   1.000
_cell.length_b   1.000
_cell.length_c   1.000
_cell.angle_alpha   90.00
_cell.angle_beta   90.00
_cell.angle_gamma   90.00
#
_symmetry.space_group_name_H-M   'P 1'
#
loop_
_entity.id
_entity.type
_entity.pdbx_description
1 polymer ?
#
loop_
_entity_poly.entity_id
_entity_poly.type
_entity_poly.pdbx_seq_one_letter_code
_entity_poly.pdbx_strand_id
1 'polypeptide(L)'
;MRRIDERGATRPLRQGGSRLPEDDDIVQAEIEVLRSLRQLLDAPSEKPVTLVGDVILDRYFHGWANHLMSIAPVPVVKVIRRSESAGAAAHIARGLLSLGLKTRFFSILGGDRVGHLLAQLLQEEGVDTSDIRVAAHMQTVVKTRIFGSRESLIEREQLLMQFDEEPQEPVPPETVQRMAEAVKKAIPGSAALVLSDYGKGMVSDENAPEFIGLAKEHDVPVICDPKLTGLHRTHGATITLFEKRGLELLRRRGNFDTVEDTATHFI
;
A
#
# COMPACT_ATOMS: atom_id res chain seq x y z
N MET A 1 18.05 -23.00 -34.65
CA MET A 1 18.68 -23.95 -33.73
C MET A 1 17.95 -25.28 -33.84
N ARG A 2 18.61 -26.39 -34.23
CA ARG A 2 17.96 -27.71 -34.40
C ARG A 2 18.22 -28.51 -33.16
N ARG A 3 17.19 -29.11 -32.57
CA ARG A 3 17.35 -30.14 -31.51
C ARG A 3 17.46 -31.50 -32.18
N ILE A 4 18.44 -32.28 -31.75
CA ILE A 4 18.67 -33.65 -32.21
C ILE A 4 18.07 -34.58 -31.15
N ASP A 5 17.26 -35.57 -31.54
CA ASP A 5 16.74 -36.57 -30.62
C ASP A 5 17.77 -37.71 -30.39
N GLU A 6 17.55 -38.55 -29.41
CA GLU A 6 18.46 -39.64 -29.01
C GLU A 6 18.70 -40.73 -30.09
N ARG A 7 18.08 -40.60 -31.27
CA ARG A 7 18.21 -41.51 -32.40
C ARG A 7 18.81 -40.85 -33.66
N GLY A 8 19.30 -39.58 -33.52
CA GLY A 8 20.03 -38.91 -34.61
C GLY A 8 19.16 -38.39 -35.78
N ALA A 9 17.83 -38.43 -35.66
CA ALA A 9 16.95 -37.95 -36.72
C ALA A 9 16.64 -36.43 -36.52
N THR A 10 16.90 -35.65 -37.58
CA THR A 10 16.54 -34.23 -37.59
C THR A 10 15.05 -34.06 -37.83
N ARG A 11 14.30 -33.66 -36.80
CA ARG A 11 12.90 -33.25 -36.99
C ARG A 11 12.87 -31.75 -37.41
N PRO A 12 12.12 -31.40 -38.42
CA PRO A 12 11.93 -29.99 -38.76
C PRO A 12 11.16 -29.32 -37.61
N LEU A 13 11.66 -28.17 -37.15
CA LEU A 13 10.91 -27.30 -36.24
C LEU A 13 9.62 -26.90 -36.96
N ARG A 14 8.47 -27.22 -36.37
CA ARG A 14 7.18 -26.68 -36.84
C ARG A 14 7.31 -25.16 -36.83
N GLN A 15 7.37 -24.56 -38.00
CA GLN A 15 7.16 -23.13 -38.18
C GLN A 15 5.66 -22.85 -38.00
N GLY A 16 5.34 -21.92 -37.15
CA GLY A 16 3.99 -21.36 -36.99
C GLY A 16 3.08 -22.27 -36.15
N GLY A 17 3.15 -22.19 -34.84
CA GLY A 17 1.96 -22.45 -34.05
C GLY A 17 0.91 -21.41 -34.42
N SER A 18 -0.13 -21.80 -35.17
CA SER A 18 -1.34 -20.98 -35.27
C SER A 18 -1.84 -20.72 -33.86
N ARG A 19 -1.87 -19.43 -33.42
CA ARG A 19 -2.62 -19.06 -32.23
C ARG A 19 -4.03 -19.60 -32.38
N LEU A 20 -4.56 -20.20 -31.33
CA LEU A 20 -5.97 -20.61 -31.34
C LEU A 20 -6.82 -19.35 -31.48
N PRO A 21 -7.95 -19.39 -32.18
CA PRO A 21 -8.86 -18.24 -32.30
C PRO A 21 -9.26 -17.62 -30.94
N GLU A 22 -9.39 -18.46 -29.92
CA GLU A 22 -9.66 -18.04 -28.52
C GLU A 22 -8.56 -17.14 -27.91
N ASP A 23 -7.28 -17.32 -28.30
CA ASP A 23 -6.17 -16.47 -27.82
C ASP A 23 -6.26 -15.06 -28.43
N ASP A 24 -6.69 -14.93 -29.66
CA ASP A 24 -6.83 -13.63 -30.32
C ASP A 24 -8.02 -12.84 -29.78
N ASP A 25 -9.13 -13.50 -29.44
CA ASP A 25 -10.31 -12.87 -28.82
C ASP A 25 -9.97 -12.34 -27.39
N ILE A 26 -9.23 -13.10 -26.61
CA ILE A 26 -8.76 -12.66 -25.28
C ILE A 26 -7.84 -11.44 -25.40
N VAL A 27 -6.90 -11.46 -26.33
CA VAL A 27 -5.99 -10.33 -26.57
C VAL A 27 -6.75 -9.07 -27.02
N GLN A 28 -7.77 -9.20 -27.86
CA GLN A 28 -8.61 -8.07 -28.26
C GLN A 28 -9.40 -7.50 -27.11
N ALA A 29 -9.98 -8.33 -26.25
CA ALA A 29 -10.69 -7.89 -25.05
C ALA A 29 -9.75 -7.15 -24.10
N GLU A 30 -8.53 -7.64 -23.87
CA GLU A 30 -7.52 -6.94 -23.07
C GLU A 30 -7.14 -5.57 -23.66
N ILE A 31 -6.97 -5.48 -24.96
CA ILE A 31 -6.67 -4.21 -25.65
C ILE A 31 -7.81 -3.21 -25.47
N GLU A 32 -9.06 -3.65 -25.57
CA GLU A 32 -10.22 -2.77 -25.36
C GLU A 32 -10.30 -2.25 -23.92
N VAL A 33 -10.06 -3.11 -22.93
CA VAL A 33 -9.97 -2.71 -21.54
C VAL A 33 -8.85 -1.68 -21.32
N LEU A 34 -7.65 -1.93 -21.86
CA LEU A 34 -6.53 -0.99 -21.75
C LEU A 34 -6.83 0.36 -22.41
N ARG A 35 -7.49 0.36 -23.58
CA ARG A 35 -7.93 1.61 -24.23
C ARG A 35 -8.94 2.37 -23.38
N SER A 36 -9.90 1.68 -22.81
CA SER A 36 -10.90 2.28 -21.91
C SER A 36 -10.27 2.88 -20.65
N LEU A 37 -9.33 2.15 -20.03
CA LEU A 37 -8.56 2.66 -18.89
C LEU A 37 -7.74 3.89 -19.27
N ARG A 38 -7.10 3.90 -20.44
CA ARG A 38 -6.37 5.08 -20.92
C ARG A 38 -7.27 6.29 -21.11
N GLN A 39 -8.47 6.11 -21.66
CA GLN A 39 -9.44 7.20 -21.82
C GLN A 39 -9.85 7.79 -20.48
N LEU A 40 -10.02 6.97 -19.42
CA LEU A 40 -10.30 7.44 -18.07
C LEU A 40 -9.15 8.26 -17.49
N LEU A 41 -7.90 7.91 -17.78
CA LEU A 41 -6.72 8.66 -17.35
C LEU A 41 -6.55 9.99 -18.13
N ASP A 42 -6.94 10.01 -19.42
CA ASP A 42 -6.87 11.22 -20.24
C ASP A 42 -7.94 12.27 -19.84
N ALA A 43 -9.00 11.84 -19.13
CA ALA A 43 -10.06 12.71 -18.63
C ALA A 43 -10.44 12.34 -17.16
N PRO A 44 -9.55 12.63 -16.20
CA PRO A 44 -9.78 12.27 -14.81
C PRO A 44 -10.97 13.03 -14.23
N SER A 45 -11.62 12.43 -13.24
CA SER A 45 -12.73 13.06 -12.53
C SER A 45 -12.33 14.40 -11.91
N GLU A 46 -13.18 15.41 -12.03
CA GLU A 46 -13.02 16.69 -11.34
C GLU A 46 -13.25 16.57 -9.83
N LYS A 47 -14.01 15.58 -9.39
CA LYS A 47 -14.23 15.30 -7.96
C LYS A 47 -12.96 14.68 -7.35
N PRO A 48 -12.58 15.07 -6.13
CA PRO A 48 -11.42 14.49 -5.47
C PRO A 48 -11.67 13.05 -5.03
N VAL A 49 -10.61 12.27 -4.92
CA VAL A 49 -10.59 11.03 -4.15
C VAL A 49 -10.38 11.39 -2.67
N THR A 50 -11.27 10.92 -1.80
CA THR A 50 -11.06 11.01 -0.35
C THR A 50 -10.24 9.81 0.09
N LEU A 51 -9.00 10.06 0.50
CA LEU A 51 -8.08 9.07 1.04
C LEU A 51 -7.99 9.22 2.56
N VAL A 52 -8.27 8.16 3.29
CA VAL A 52 -8.15 8.08 4.75
C VAL A 52 -7.15 6.99 5.08
N GLY A 53 -6.12 7.30 5.85
CA GLY A 53 -5.17 6.26 6.22
C GLY A 53 -4.00 6.74 7.05
N ASP A 54 -3.25 5.76 7.55
CA ASP A 54 -2.08 5.99 8.37
C ASP A 54 -0.88 6.42 7.52
N VAL A 55 -0.06 7.35 8.02
CA VAL A 55 1.21 7.74 7.42
C VAL A 55 2.35 7.28 8.32
N ILE A 56 3.37 6.71 7.70
CA ILE A 56 4.53 6.12 8.37
C ILE A 56 5.79 6.68 7.72
N LEU A 57 6.80 7.04 8.51
CA LEU A 57 8.12 7.34 7.96
C LEU A 57 8.86 6.03 7.68
N ASP A 58 9.14 5.75 6.43
CA ASP A 58 10.07 4.69 6.04
C ASP A 58 11.49 5.25 6.00
N ARG A 59 12.37 4.72 6.86
CA ARG A 59 13.78 5.11 6.97
C ARG A 59 14.67 3.96 6.54
N TYR A 60 15.63 4.25 5.68
CA TYR A 60 16.52 3.26 5.12
C TYR A 60 17.98 3.63 5.39
N PHE A 61 18.73 2.66 5.91
CA PHE A 61 20.17 2.74 6.02
C PHE A 61 20.78 1.67 5.11
N HIS A 62 21.70 2.08 4.26
CA HIS A 62 22.45 1.20 3.38
C HIS A 62 23.92 1.27 3.73
N GLY A 63 24.58 0.13 3.80
CA GLY A 63 25.98 0.13 4.19
C GLY A 63 26.71 -1.18 3.96
N TRP A 64 27.96 -1.17 4.33
CA TRP A 64 28.82 -2.35 4.27
C TRP A 64 28.82 -3.09 5.60
N ALA A 65 28.58 -4.41 5.52
CA ALA A 65 28.56 -5.34 6.65
C ALA A 65 29.69 -6.35 6.50
N ASN A 66 30.95 -5.87 6.57
CA ASN A 66 32.13 -6.68 6.28
C ASN A 66 32.59 -7.57 7.45
N HIS A 67 32.17 -7.26 8.68
CA HIS A 67 32.61 -7.99 9.87
C HIS A 67 31.51 -8.04 10.94
N LEU A 68 31.70 -8.94 11.88
CA LEU A 68 30.87 -9.05 13.07
C LEU A 68 31.48 -8.24 14.21
N MET A 69 30.63 -7.85 15.18
CA MET A 69 31.09 -7.23 16.41
C MET A 69 31.97 -8.19 17.21
N SER A 70 32.97 -7.69 17.92
CA SER A 70 33.91 -8.52 18.69
C SER A 70 33.31 -9.20 19.92
N ILE A 71 32.24 -8.61 20.48
CA ILE A 71 31.60 -9.10 21.72
C ILE A 71 30.29 -9.82 21.49
N ALA A 72 29.76 -9.83 20.26
CA ALA A 72 28.51 -10.51 19.91
C ALA A 72 28.51 -10.88 18.42
N PRO A 73 27.86 -12.00 18.02
CA PRO A 73 27.79 -12.42 16.61
C PRO A 73 26.77 -11.63 15.80
N VAL A 74 26.88 -10.30 15.85
CA VAL A 74 26.01 -9.39 15.11
C VAL A 74 26.80 -8.60 14.05
N PRO A 75 26.23 -8.35 12.86
CA PRO A 75 26.91 -7.58 11.84
C PRO A 75 27.12 -6.11 12.25
N VAL A 76 28.28 -5.56 11.95
CA VAL A 76 28.54 -4.13 12.05
C VAL A 76 28.34 -3.50 10.69
N VAL A 77 27.37 -2.59 10.59
CA VAL A 77 27.03 -1.91 9.34
C VAL A 77 27.67 -0.53 9.32
N LYS A 78 28.60 -0.32 8.39
CA LYS A 78 29.14 1.01 8.09
C LYS A 78 28.19 1.70 7.11
N VAL A 79 27.37 2.61 7.63
CA VAL A 79 26.36 3.33 6.82
C VAL A 79 27.04 4.23 5.80
N ILE A 80 26.69 4.08 4.52
CA ILE A 80 27.16 4.87 3.38
C ILE A 80 26.06 5.73 2.76
N ARG A 81 24.79 5.33 2.92
CA ARG A 81 23.63 6.08 2.40
C ARG A 81 22.47 5.99 3.38
N ARG A 82 21.76 7.09 3.52
CA ARG A 82 20.49 7.18 4.23
C ARG A 82 19.44 7.73 3.30
N SER A 83 18.22 7.24 3.41
CA SER A 83 17.06 7.81 2.75
C SER A 83 15.82 7.69 3.65
N GLU A 84 14.92 8.63 3.48
CA GLU A 84 13.65 8.68 4.20
C GLU A 84 12.55 8.97 3.18
N SER A 85 11.39 8.36 3.37
CA SER A 85 10.23 8.58 2.50
C SER A 85 8.93 8.46 3.30
N ALA A 86 7.91 9.17 2.86
CA ALA A 86 6.58 9.00 3.38
C ALA A 86 5.98 7.69 2.83
N GLY A 87 5.61 6.77 3.72
CA GLY A 87 5.09 5.44 3.40
C GLY A 87 3.63 5.25 3.80
N ALA A 88 3.15 4.02 3.71
CA ALA A 88 1.77 3.62 3.98
C ALA A 88 0.78 4.40 3.09
N ALA A 89 -0.28 5.02 3.61
CA ALA A 89 -1.25 5.76 2.82
C ALA A 89 -0.65 6.90 1.96
N ALA A 90 0.54 7.42 2.34
CA ALA A 90 1.26 8.40 1.52
C ALA A 90 1.67 7.85 0.15
N HIS A 91 1.94 6.55 0.03
CA HIS A 91 2.18 5.89 -1.26
C HIS A 91 0.97 5.99 -2.17
N ILE A 92 -0.23 5.80 -1.63
CA ILE A 92 -1.49 5.91 -2.38
C ILE A 92 -1.69 7.36 -2.79
N ALA A 93 -1.47 8.33 -1.90
CA ALA A 93 -1.59 9.76 -2.22
C ALA A 93 -0.71 10.16 -3.41
N ARG A 94 0.56 9.72 -3.42
CA ARG A 94 1.47 9.95 -4.55
C ARG A 94 1.03 9.27 -5.83
N GLY A 95 0.54 8.02 -5.72
CA GLY A 95 0.00 7.28 -6.86
C GLY A 95 -1.18 8.00 -7.49
N LEU A 96 -2.14 8.48 -6.70
CA LEU A 96 -3.29 9.24 -7.16
C LEU A 96 -2.84 10.56 -7.83
N LEU A 97 -1.89 11.28 -7.22
CA LEU A 97 -1.32 12.50 -7.78
C LEU A 97 -0.64 12.24 -9.13
N SER A 98 0.13 11.15 -9.26
CA SER A 98 0.79 10.79 -10.52
C SER A 98 -0.17 10.43 -11.64
N LEU A 99 -1.39 10.04 -11.30
CA LEU A 99 -2.49 9.81 -12.24
C LEU A 99 -3.29 11.09 -12.56
N GLY A 100 -2.87 12.24 -12.03
CA GLY A 100 -3.57 13.52 -12.22
C GLY A 100 -4.88 13.65 -11.43
N LEU A 101 -5.10 12.79 -10.42
CA LEU A 101 -6.32 12.80 -9.62
C LEU A 101 -6.20 13.80 -8.46
N LYS A 102 -7.23 14.60 -8.26
CA LYS A 102 -7.37 15.44 -7.07
C LYS A 102 -7.57 14.53 -5.86
N THR A 103 -6.86 14.79 -4.77
CA THR A 103 -6.94 13.96 -3.57
C THR A 103 -7.12 14.84 -2.33
N ARG A 104 -8.07 14.47 -1.48
CA ARG A 104 -8.17 14.97 -0.11
C ARG A 104 -7.61 13.89 0.81
N PHE A 105 -6.48 14.16 1.43
CA PHE A 105 -5.76 13.19 2.22
C PHE A 105 -5.93 13.43 3.72
N PHE A 106 -6.71 12.58 4.36
CA PHE A 106 -6.99 12.60 5.79
C PHE A 106 -6.04 11.66 6.53
N SER A 107 -5.20 12.22 7.39
CA SER A 107 -4.28 11.47 8.23
C SER A 107 -3.95 12.23 9.52
N ILE A 108 -3.30 11.55 10.47
CA ILE A 108 -2.83 12.13 11.72
C ILE A 108 -1.34 11.86 11.85
N LEU A 109 -0.57 12.91 12.08
CA LEU A 109 0.86 12.87 12.38
C LEU A 109 1.10 13.25 13.84
N GLY A 110 2.19 12.77 14.40
CA GLY A 110 2.65 13.24 15.69
C GLY A 110 3.16 14.68 15.65
N GLY A 111 3.07 15.38 16.80
CA GLY A 111 3.64 16.71 16.98
C GLY A 111 5.14 16.69 17.25
N ASP A 112 5.85 15.67 16.74
CA ASP A 112 7.27 15.47 16.91
C ASP A 112 8.07 15.88 15.66
N ARG A 113 9.40 15.76 15.76
CA ARG A 113 10.29 16.08 14.63
C ARG A 113 10.01 15.23 13.39
N VAL A 114 9.61 13.98 13.58
CA VAL A 114 9.33 13.05 12.49
C VAL A 114 8.04 13.43 11.77
N GLY A 115 7.01 13.83 12.51
CA GLY A 115 5.76 14.33 11.92
C GLY A 115 5.96 15.58 11.08
N HIS A 116 6.80 16.53 11.56
CA HIS A 116 7.16 17.70 10.76
C HIS A 116 7.93 17.33 9.48
N LEU A 117 8.89 16.39 9.58
CA LEU A 117 9.62 15.89 8.42
C LEU A 117 8.66 15.23 7.41
N LEU A 118 7.73 14.40 7.86
CA LEU A 118 6.74 13.76 7.00
C LEU A 118 5.84 14.79 6.28
N ALA A 119 5.37 15.81 7.02
CA ALA A 119 4.59 16.88 6.41
C ALA A 119 5.38 17.62 5.32
N GLN A 120 6.65 17.88 5.57
CA GLN A 120 7.55 18.50 4.59
C GLN A 120 7.77 17.61 3.36
N LEU A 121 8.08 16.31 3.55
CA LEU A 121 8.27 15.36 2.46
C LEU A 121 7.01 15.27 1.57
N LEU A 122 5.83 15.19 2.17
CA LEU A 122 4.58 15.15 1.43
C LEU A 122 4.36 16.43 0.60
N GLN A 123 4.65 17.60 1.17
CA GLN A 123 4.53 18.88 0.45
C GLN A 123 5.54 19.01 -0.70
N GLU A 124 6.80 18.57 -0.48
CA GLU A 124 7.84 18.55 -1.53
C GLU A 124 7.45 17.61 -2.69
N GLU A 125 6.71 16.53 -2.40
CA GLU A 125 6.16 15.60 -3.39
C GLU A 125 4.86 16.11 -4.05
N GLY A 126 4.36 17.30 -3.66
CA GLY A 126 3.16 17.94 -4.20
C GLY A 126 1.84 17.40 -3.63
N VAL A 127 1.87 16.63 -2.55
CA VAL A 127 0.66 16.14 -1.88
C VAL A 127 0.04 17.27 -1.05
N ASP A 128 -1.27 17.48 -1.20
CA ASP A 128 -2.00 18.43 -0.35
C ASP A 128 -2.13 17.87 1.07
N THR A 129 -1.57 18.60 2.03
CA THR A 129 -1.54 18.24 3.45
C THR A 129 -2.58 18.99 4.29
N SER A 130 -3.49 19.74 3.67
CA SER A 130 -4.46 20.61 4.36
C SER A 130 -5.43 19.85 5.28
N ASP A 131 -5.74 18.60 4.94
CA ASP A 131 -6.61 17.73 5.72
C ASP A 131 -5.83 16.80 6.70
N ILE A 132 -4.48 16.91 6.75
CA ILE A 132 -3.66 16.18 7.72
C ILE A 132 -3.66 16.93 9.06
N ARG A 133 -3.87 16.22 10.15
CA ARG A 133 -3.88 16.79 11.52
C ARG A 133 -2.61 16.40 12.28
N VAL A 134 -2.23 17.27 13.22
CA VAL A 134 -1.10 17.02 14.11
C VAL A 134 -1.64 16.78 15.53
N ALA A 135 -1.29 15.63 16.10
CA ALA A 135 -1.56 15.30 17.51
C ALA A 135 -0.34 15.66 18.35
N ALA A 136 -0.41 16.74 19.13
CA ALA A 136 0.73 17.39 19.79
C ALA A 136 1.59 16.47 20.68
N HIS A 137 0.98 15.47 21.31
CA HIS A 137 1.65 14.56 22.25
C HIS A 137 1.84 13.13 21.72
N MET A 138 1.55 12.93 20.44
CA MET A 138 1.73 11.64 19.78
C MET A 138 3.12 11.56 19.15
N GLN A 139 3.74 10.40 19.22
CA GLN A 139 4.93 10.05 18.47
C GLN A 139 4.51 9.55 17.08
N THR A 140 5.20 10.01 16.04
CA THR A 140 4.98 9.53 14.66
C THR A 140 5.61 8.15 14.46
N VAL A 141 4.91 7.28 13.76
CA VAL A 141 5.41 5.92 13.46
C VAL A 141 6.58 5.97 12.48
N VAL A 142 7.67 5.28 12.84
CA VAL A 142 8.85 5.12 11.98
C VAL A 142 9.13 3.65 11.76
N LYS A 143 9.40 3.26 10.52
CA LYS A 143 9.91 1.93 10.16
C LYS A 143 11.32 2.07 9.63
N THR A 144 12.28 1.63 10.41
CA THR A 144 13.71 1.68 10.04
C THR A 144 14.16 0.34 9.49
N ARG A 145 14.72 0.35 8.28
CA ARG A 145 15.29 -0.82 7.63
C ARG A 145 16.77 -0.62 7.38
N ILE A 146 17.57 -1.61 7.75
CA ILE A 146 19.02 -1.60 7.60
C ILE A 146 19.39 -2.66 6.56
N PHE A 147 19.97 -2.18 5.46
CA PHE A 147 20.50 -3.02 4.39
C PHE A 147 22.02 -3.06 4.47
N GLY A 148 22.56 -4.26 4.28
CA GLY A 148 24.00 -4.47 4.26
C GLY A 148 24.41 -5.33 3.09
N SER A 149 25.61 -5.02 2.55
CA SER A 149 26.30 -5.83 1.57
C SER A 149 27.78 -5.96 1.96
N ARG A 150 28.49 -6.87 1.31
CA ARG A 150 29.96 -6.79 1.34
C ARG A 150 30.41 -5.68 0.38
N GLU A 151 31.47 -4.96 0.73
CA GLU A 151 32.03 -3.88 -0.10
C GLU A 151 32.35 -4.33 -1.53
N SER A 152 32.74 -5.61 -1.70
CA SER A 152 33.00 -6.24 -3.00
C SER A 152 31.74 -6.69 -3.76
N LEU A 153 30.52 -6.58 -3.17
CA LEU A 153 29.26 -7.10 -3.70
C LEU A 153 28.13 -6.08 -3.57
N ILE A 154 28.37 -4.83 -3.94
CA ILE A 154 27.45 -3.68 -3.78
C ILE A 154 26.05 -3.96 -4.35
N GLU A 155 25.95 -4.74 -5.44
CA GLU A 155 24.68 -5.06 -6.10
C GLU A 155 23.82 -6.11 -5.36
N ARG A 156 24.31 -6.67 -4.25
CA ARG A 156 23.62 -7.73 -3.48
C ARG A 156 23.32 -7.30 -2.05
N GLU A 157 22.67 -6.15 -1.90
CA GLU A 157 22.21 -5.71 -0.60
C GLU A 157 21.15 -6.67 -0.05
N GLN A 158 21.22 -6.98 1.25
CA GLN A 158 20.27 -7.79 1.98
C GLN A 158 19.70 -6.98 3.14
N LEU A 159 18.42 -7.15 3.41
CA LEU A 159 17.81 -6.62 4.63
C LEU A 159 18.38 -7.39 5.83
N LEU A 160 19.12 -6.70 6.68
CA LEU A 160 19.74 -7.26 7.88
C LEU A 160 18.83 -7.13 9.10
N MET A 161 18.12 -6.00 9.22
CA MET A 161 17.26 -5.69 10.36
C MET A 161 16.16 -4.72 9.95
N GLN A 162 15.01 -4.88 10.56
CA GLN A 162 13.96 -3.85 10.65
C GLN A 162 13.64 -3.64 12.11
N PHE A 163 13.44 -2.39 12.51
CA PHE A 163 12.84 -2.04 13.79
C PHE A 163 11.83 -0.91 13.59
N ASP A 164 10.77 -0.97 14.38
CA ASP A 164 9.64 -0.06 14.30
C ASP A 164 9.57 0.76 15.58
N GLU A 165 9.47 2.08 15.44
CA GLU A 165 9.22 3.02 16.53
C GLU A 165 7.74 3.42 16.44
N GLU A 166 6.98 3.08 17.46
CA GLU A 166 5.54 3.29 17.49
C GLU A 166 5.15 4.07 18.75
N PRO A 167 4.09 4.89 18.68
CA PRO A 167 3.58 5.55 19.88
C PRO A 167 3.13 4.50 20.91
N GLN A 168 3.44 4.76 22.19
CA GLN A 168 2.99 3.90 23.27
C GLN A 168 1.50 4.12 23.59
N GLU A 169 1.03 5.33 23.38
CA GLU A 169 -0.37 5.71 23.58
C GLU A 169 -1.10 5.77 22.24
N PRO A 170 -2.37 5.39 22.20
CA PRO A 170 -3.19 5.51 21.01
C PRO A 170 -3.40 6.98 20.61
N VAL A 171 -3.82 7.20 19.37
CA VAL A 171 -4.24 8.54 18.93
C VAL A 171 -5.34 9.07 19.85
N PRO A 172 -5.24 10.33 20.33
CA PRO A 172 -6.27 10.89 21.21
C PRO A 172 -7.67 10.81 20.59
N PRO A 173 -8.67 10.26 21.31
CA PRO A 173 -10.02 10.02 20.78
C PRO A 173 -10.67 11.27 20.18
N GLU A 174 -10.48 12.44 20.81
CA GLU A 174 -10.99 13.71 20.29
C GLU A 174 -10.36 14.13 18.96
N THR A 175 -9.12 13.71 18.69
CA THR A 175 -8.46 13.96 17.40
C THR A 175 -9.02 13.05 16.33
N VAL A 176 -9.23 11.76 16.65
CA VAL A 176 -9.86 10.79 15.76
C VAL A 176 -11.29 11.22 15.43
N GLN A 177 -12.07 11.64 16.42
CA GLN A 177 -13.45 12.08 16.23
C GLN A 177 -13.54 13.31 15.32
N ARG A 178 -12.70 14.35 15.58
CA ARG A 178 -12.65 15.54 14.71
C ARG A 178 -12.25 15.19 13.28
N MET A 179 -11.33 14.24 13.12
CA MET A 179 -10.94 13.73 11.81
C MET A 179 -12.11 13.01 11.14
N ALA A 180 -12.78 12.10 11.85
CA ALA A 180 -13.94 11.37 11.32
C ALA A 180 -15.05 12.32 10.84
N GLU A 181 -15.35 13.39 11.57
CA GLU A 181 -16.32 14.40 11.16
C GLU A 181 -15.89 15.13 9.86
N ALA A 182 -14.59 15.41 9.70
CA ALA A 182 -14.10 16.03 8.49
C ALA A 182 -14.17 15.07 7.28
N VAL A 183 -13.85 13.78 7.48
CA VAL A 183 -13.98 12.73 6.47
C VAL A 183 -15.45 12.57 6.04
N LYS A 184 -16.39 12.48 6.99
CA LYS A 184 -17.82 12.35 6.69
C LYS A 184 -18.34 13.50 5.84
N LYS A 185 -17.86 14.73 6.05
CA LYS A 185 -18.21 15.88 5.23
C LYS A 185 -17.62 15.83 3.82
N ALA A 186 -16.50 15.13 3.63
CA ALA A 186 -15.84 15.01 2.34
C ALA A 186 -16.48 13.94 1.44
N ILE A 187 -16.94 12.84 2.01
CA ILE A 187 -17.42 11.66 1.28
C ILE A 187 -18.46 12.00 0.21
N PRO A 188 -19.54 12.78 0.48
CA PRO A 188 -20.59 13.05 -0.53
C PRO A 188 -20.09 13.73 -1.81
N GLY A 189 -18.96 14.46 -1.72
CA GLY A 189 -18.37 15.18 -2.85
C GLY A 189 -17.25 14.43 -3.56
N SER A 190 -17.00 13.17 -3.19
CA SER A 190 -15.86 12.40 -3.65
C SER A 190 -16.15 11.59 -4.91
N ALA A 191 -15.11 11.34 -5.72
CA ALA A 191 -15.15 10.36 -6.80
C ALA A 191 -15.04 8.91 -6.28
N ALA A 192 -14.29 8.75 -5.20
CA ALA A 192 -14.13 7.49 -4.48
C ALA A 192 -13.67 7.76 -3.05
N LEU A 193 -13.93 6.81 -2.16
CA LEU A 193 -13.34 6.73 -0.82
C LEU A 193 -12.29 5.62 -0.80
N VAL A 194 -11.09 5.94 -0.32
CA VAL A 194 -10.01 4.96 -0.13
C VAL A 194 -9.68 4.89 1.36
N LEU A 195 -9.77 3.69 1.94
CA LEU A 195 -9.39 3.41 3.32
C LEU A 195 -8.11 2.56 3.33
N SER A 196 -7.00 3.13 3.82
CA SER A 196 -5.69 2.47 3.92
C SER A 196 -5.33 2.24 5.37
N ASP A 197 -5.62 1.04 5.87
CA ASP A 197 -5.51 0.65 7.28
C ASP A 197 -4.19 -0.06 7.58
N TYR A 198 -3.25 0.63 8.20
CA TYR A 198 -2.02 0.06 8.75
C TYR A 198 -2.10 -0.23 10.25
N GLY A 199 -3.28 -0.07 10.85
CA GLY A 199 -3.53 -0.34 12.27
C GLY A 199 -2.86 0.66 13.19
N LYS A 200 -2.78 1.93 12.79
CA LYS A 200 -2.21 3.01 13.58
C LYS A 200 -3.26 4.03 14.07
N GLY A 201 -4.53 3.73 13.84
CA GLY A 201 -5.65 4.42 14.47
C GLY A 201 -6.46 5.34 13.58
N MET A 202 -6.09 5.53 12.30
CA MET A 202 -6.90 6.31 11.36
C MET A 202 -8.19 5.61 10.96
N VAL A 203 -8.09 4.29 10.73
CA VAL A 203 -9.23 3.44 10.41
C VAL A 203 -9.48 2.53 11.62
N SER A 204 -10.68 2.59 12.18
CA SER A 204 -11.06 1.86 13.40
C SER A 204 -12.35 1.07 13.20
N ASP A 205 -12.68 0.23 14.19
CA ASP A 205 -13.92 -0.56 14.20
C ASP A 205 -15.17 0.33 14.26
N GLU A 206 -15.03 1.55 14.81
CA GLU A 206 -16.12 2.51 14.93
C GLU A 206 -16.31 3.31 13.64
N ASN A 207 -15.21 3.87 13.08
CA ASN A 207 -15.33 4.84 11.99
C ASN A 207 -15.41 4.21 10.60
N ALA A 208 -14.82 3.05 10.36
CA ALA A 208 -14.83 2.42 9.04
C ALA A 208 -16.25 2.03 8.57
N PRO A 209 -17.11 1.40 9.39
CA PRO A 209 -18.50 1.12 9.00
C PRO A 209 -19.31 2.39 8.73
N GLU A 210 -19.08 3.47 9.51
CA GLU A 210 -19.76 4.76 9.27
C GLU A 210 -19.36 5.36 7.92
N PHE A 211 -18.05 5.33 7.59
CA PHE A 211 -17.55 5.85 6.31
C PHE A 211 -18.08 5.05 5.12
N ILE A 212 -18.05 3.72 5.21
CA ILE A 212 -18.54 2.83 4.17
C ILE A 212 -20.06 3.00 3.98
N GLY A 213 -20.82 3.07 5.08
CA GLY A 213 -22.25 3.30 5.04
C GLY A 213 -22.61 4.62 4.37
N LEU A 214 -21.96 5.71 4.79
CA LEU A 214 -22.17 7.04 4.20
C LEU A 214 -21.76 7.10 2.72
N ALA A 215 -20.67 6.47 2.35
CA ALA A 215 -20.23 6.40 0.95
C ALA A 215 -21.28 5.67 0.09
N LYS A 216 -21.85 4.58 0.60
CA LYS A 216 -22.92 3.82 -0.07
C LYS A 216 -24.20 4.65 -0.23
N GLU A 217 -24.60 5.44 0.77
CA GLU A 217 -25.75 6.35 0.69
C GLU A 217 -25.61 7.41 -0.41
N HIS A 218 -24.37 7.75 -0.77
CA HIS A 218 -24.05 8.77 -1.77
C HIS A 218 -23.51 8.21 -3.09
N ASP A 219 -23.63 6.90 -3.33
CA ASP A 219 -23.11 6.21 -4.52
C ASP A 219 -21.61 6.43 -4.75
N VAL A 220 -20.83 6.60 -3.67
CA VAL A 220 -19.36 6.75 -3.73
C VAL A 220 -18.72 5.37 -3.57
N PRO A 221 -17.97 4.88 -4.56
CA PRO A 221 -17.28 3.60 -4.46
C PRO A 221 -16.20 3.64 -3.37
N VAL A 222 -16.11 2.53 -2.62
CA VAL A 222 -15.16 2.37 -1.52
C VAL A 222 -14.10 1.34 -1.87
N ILE A 223 -12.83 1.72 -1.74
CA ILE A 223 -11.67 0.85 -1.93
C ILE A 223 -10.95 0.73 -0.59
N CYS A 224 -10.79 -0.48 -0.10
CA CYS A 224 -10.11 -0.76 1.17
C CYS A 224 -8.82 -1.54 0.95
N ASP A 225 -7.75 -1.10 1.63
CA ASP A 225 -6.46 -1.81 1.77
C ASP A 225 -6.24 -2.06 3.27
N PRO A 226 -6.82 -3.13 3.83
CA PRO A 226 -6.78 -3.39 5.25
C PRO A 226 -5.54 -4.16 5.67
N LYS A 227 -5.04 -3.87 6.87
CA LYS A 227 -4.20 -4.82 7.60
C LYS A 227 -4.99 -6.10 7.92
N LEU A 228 -4.30 -7.25 8.02
CA LEU A 228 -4.94 -8.54 8.31
C LEU A 228 -5.89 -8.49 9.52
N THR A 229 -5.52 -7.74 10.56
CA THR A 229 -6.32 -7.58 11.80
C THR A 229 -7.51 -6.66 11.63
N GLY A 230 -7.57 -5.86 10.57
CA GLY A 230 -8.64 -4.92 10.26
C GLY A 230 -9.58 -5.37 9.12
N LEU A 231 -9.44 -6.60 8.62
CA LEU A 231 -10.23 -7.07 7.48
C LEU A 231 -11.74 -6.97 7.71
N HIS A 232 -12.22 -7.23 8.93
CA HIS A 232 -13.64 -7.10 9.29
C HIS A 232 -14.19 -5.67 9.13
N ARG A 233 -13.34 -4.66 9.06
CA ARG A 233 -13.70 -3.24 8.84
C ARG A 233 -14.10 -2.94 7.41
N THR A 234 -13.81 -3.84 6.47
CA THR A 234 -14.04 -3.62 5.04
C THR A 234 -15.40 -4.09 4.56
N HIS A 235 -16.22 -4.63 5.45
CA HIS A 235 -17.54 -5.14 5.09
C HIS A 235 -18.40 -4.07 4.42
N GLY A 236 -18.90 -4.38 3.22
CA GLY A 236 -19.69 -3.44 2.40
C GLY A 236 -18.86 -2.52 1.50
N ALA A 237 -17.52 -2.63 1.50
CA ALA A 237 -16.66 -1.94 0.53
C ALA A 237 -16.94 -2.44 -0.90
N THR A 238 -16.70 -1.57 -1.89
CA THR A 238 -16.84 -1.93 -3.31
C THR A 238 -15.69 -2.85 -3.75
N ILE A 239 -14.48 -2.56 -3.27
CA ILE A 239 -13.27 -3.34 -3.57
C ILE A 239 -12.45 -3.44 -2.28
N THR A 240 -12.01 -4.66 -1.95
CA THR A 240 -11.04 -4.89 -0.89
C THR A 240 -9.78 -5.49 -1.51
N LEU A 241 -8.64 -4.79 -1.35
CA LEU A 241 -7.33 -5.26 -1.76
C LEU A 241 -6.71 -6.04 -0.60
N PHE A 242 -6.24 -7.23 -0.87
CA PHE A 242 -5.70 -8.07 0.18
C PHE A 242 -4.57 -8.97 -0.32
N GLU A 243 -3.50 -9.08 0.47
CA GLU A 243 -2.39 -9.95 0.11
C GLU A 243 -2.79 -11.43 0.14
N LYS A 244 -2.50 -12.17 -0.94
CA LYS A 244 -2.76 -13.62 -1.04
C LYS A 244 -2.23 -14.40 0.17
N ARG A 245 -1.04 -14.03 0.69
CA ARG A 245 -0.46 -14.66 1.88
C ARG A 245 -1.30 -14.43 3.13
N GLY A 246 -1.85 -13.24 3.31
CA GLY A 246 -2.73 -12.90 4.43
C GLY A 246 -4.03 -13.70 4.35
N LEU A 247 -4.64 -13.77 3.17
CA LEU A 247 -5.86 -14.54 2.93
C LEU A 247 -5.64 -16.05 3.18
N GLU A 248 -4.51 -16.59 2.77
CA GLU A 248 -4.15 -18.00 3.07
C GLU A 248 -3.96 -18.24 4.57
N LEU A 249 -3.44 -17.30 5.34
CA LEU A 249 -3.38 -17.39 6.80
C LEU A 249 -4.76 -17.42 7.44
N LEU A 250 -5.70 -16.60 6.95
CA LEU A 250 -7.10 -16.61 7.40
C LEU A 250 -7.80 -17.91 7.03
N ARG A 251 -7.58 -18.42 5.82
CA ARG A 251 -8.10 -19.70 5.37
C ARG A 251 -7.74 -20.83 6.37
N ARG A 252 -6.46 -20.93 6.72
CA ARG A 252 -5.98 -21.95 7.66
C ARG A 252 -6.53 -21.78 9.07
N ARG A 253 -6.65 -20.52 9.56
CA ARG A 253 -7.17 -20.25 10.90
C ARG A 253 -8.68 -20.48 11.01
N GLY A 254 -9.43 -20.19 9.95
CA GLY A 254 -10.88 -20.33 9.89
C GLY A 254 -11.33 -21.71 9.40
N ASN A 255 -10.39 -22.63 9.06
CA ASN A 255 -10.69 -23.93 8.45
C ASN A 255 -11.58 -23.85 7.21
N PHE A 256 -11.36 -22.83 6.35
CA PHE A 256 -12.03 -22.74 5.06
C PHE A 256 -11.38 -23.67 4.05
N ASP A 257 -12.18 -24.24 3.15
CA ASP A 257 -11.70 -25.18 2.15
C ASP A 257 -10.82 -24.49 1.09
N THR A 258 -11.26 -23.34 0.60
CA THR A 258 -10.57 -22.57 -0.44
C THR A 258 -10.26 -21.14 -0.01
N VAL A 259 -9.39 -20.48 -0.78
CA VAL A 259 -9.10 -19.04 -0.62
C VAL A 259 -10.33 -18.21 -1.02
N GLU A 260 -11.07 -18.66 -2.00
CA GLU A 260 -12.31 -18.07 -2.50
C GLU A 260 -13.41 -18.10 -1.44
N ASP A 261 -13.59 -19.22 -0.73
CA ASP A 261 -14.54 -19.33 0.39
C ASP A 261 -14.16 -18.36 1.51
N THR A 262 -12.85 -18.25 1.78
CA THR A 262 -12.35 -17.30 2.77
C THR A 262 -12.65 -15.87 2.36
N ALA A 263 -12.38 -15.50 1.10
CA ALA A 263 -12.67 -14.16 0.60
C ALA A 263 -14.16 -13.84 0.73
N THR A 264 -15.02 -14.75 0.27
CA THR A 264 -16.49 -14.58 0.34
C THR A 264 -17.02 -14.42 1.77
N HIS A 265 -16.35 -15.03 2.77
CA HIS A 265 -16.75 -14.92 4.18
C HIS A 265 -16.46 -13.53 4.76
N PHE A 266 -15.40 -12.86 4.30
CA PHE A 266 -14.93 -11.59 4.88
C PHE A 266 -15.32 -10.34 4.08
N ILE A 267 -15.82 -10.49 2.87
CA ILE A 267 -16.32 -9.40 2.00
C ILE A 267 -17.83 -9.33 2.04
#